data_b2c12c78d098df965c7d57ef2c3e1540
#
_entry.id   b2c12c78d098df965c7d57ef2c3e1540
#
_cell.length_a   1.000
_cell.length_b   1.000
_cell.length_c   1.000
_cell.angle_alpha   90.00
_cell.angle_beta   90.00
_cell.angle_gamma   90.00
#
_symmetry.space_group_name_H-M   'P 1'
#
loop_
_entity.id
_entity.type
_entity.pdbx_description
1 polymer ?
#
loop_
_entity_poly.entity_id
_entity_poly.type
_entity_poly.pdbx_seq_one_letter_code
_entity_poly.pdbx_strand_id
1 'polypeptide(L)'
;MKLEEIKLYNVKVHYGSGCLFQTPNTQECTYILTSKHLFEGVDFEEDGSEYEYREEDGTEISIKRLVENDNIWEEDEIPFTLIRGETYFPHKEADAVILKLELKLIGYDNLNICTNFDKINDYSLYGYPMQFETLDIGSQDTSYKILEKDLPANYLMGAQLVNKTLEKIQIEGMSGGAIITVEDDYANIIGIQSQMKHPRWANGKIYFVPIRYFNEIIEYEEYSGKLSKLSPSFFENFDFLRDDSFALDVDFIDENKIAFTKQHLRNKALEVVKSDITPIAIKELFRCNFLIDESENDCLNSKNIWLGWLEFLTIINIVKQENISLQQLEDIFKSIRLKYTHVQDCTTLFQSGLSKSDYLGLKEGGKVVIDSKNPPKRVFNILPGKMVDIVRAYDKKGFRTDRGIDPLKSFGFVHLNYFKEILINKMDEYANLTEIELFENLKQQYDELLK
;
A
#
# COMPACT_ATOMS: atom_id res chain seq x y z
N MET A 1 6.21 10.62 1.08
CA MET A 1 7.56 10.27 1.59
C MET A 1 8.61 10.92 0.72
N LYS A 2 9.57 11.65 1.29
CA LYS A 2 10.67 12.22 0.52
C LYS A 2 11.67 11.13 0.15
N LEU A 3 12.35 11.27 -1.00
CA LEU A 3 13.38 10.33 -1.45
C LEU A 3 14.49 10.11 -0.39
N GLU A 4 14.80 11.14 0.39
CA GLU A 4 15.79 11.08 1.48
C GLU A 4 15.34 10.15 2.62
N GLU A 5 14.04 10.09 2.91
CA GLU A 5 13.49 9.22 3.96
C GLU A 5 13.58 7.74 3.59
N ILE A 6 13.52 7.40 2.28
CA ILE A 6 13.62 6.01 1.81
C ILE A 6 15.00 5.41 2.13
N LYS A 7 16.04 6.23 2.14
CA LYS A 7 17.40 5.79 2.43
C LYS A 7 17.52 5.20 3.84
N LEU A 8 16.71 5.68 4.78
CA LEU A 8 16.69 5.20 6.17
C LEU A 8 16.20 3.76 6.33
N TYR A 9 15.49 3.23 5.32
CA TYR A 9 15.07 1.83 5.32
C TYR A 9 16.18 0.86 4.91
N ASN A 10 17.30 1.36 4.38
CA ASN A 10 18.41 0.51 4.00
C ASN A 10 19.35 0.31 5.18
N VAL A 11 19.84 -0.92 5.29
CA VAL A 11 20.85 -1.32 6.26
C VAL A 11 21.98 -2.03 5.54
N LYS A 12 23.19 -1.91 6.08
CA LYS A 12 24.30 -2.76 5.69
C LYS A 12 24.17 -4.07 6.48
N VAL A 13 24.15 -5.18 5.78
CA VAL A 13 23.99 -6.50 6.37
C VAL A 13 25.19 -7.34 5.95
N HIS A 14 26.03 -7.72 6.92
CA HIS A 14 27.26 -8.46 6.66
C HIS A 14 28.12 -7.70 5.61
N TYR A 15 28.39 -8.30 4.46
CA TYR A 15 29.09 -7.67 3.33
C TYR A 15 28.13 -7.18 2.21
N GLY A 16 26.84 -7.17 2.45
CA GLY A 16 25.80 -6.73 1.54
C GLY A 16 24.87 -5.68 2.13
N SER A 17 23.67 -5.67 1.63
CA SER A 17 22.61 -4.71 1.99
C SER A 17 21.38 -5.43 2.48
N GLY A 18 20.46 -4.71 3.10
CA GLY A 18 19.14 -5.18 3.48
C GLY A 18 18.13 -4.02 3.50
N CYS A 19 16.86 -4.37 3.53
CA CYS A 19 15.77 -3.43 3.63
C CYS A 19 14.97 -3.67 4.90
N LEU A 20 14.88 -2.66 5.76
CA LEU A 20 14.01 -2.68 6.94
C LEU A 20 12.55 -2.71 6.50
N PHE A 21 11.78 -3.55 7.14
CA PHE A 21 10.33 -3.62 6.99
C PHE A 21 9.70 -3.70 8.38
N GLN A 22 8.98 -2.64 8.74
CA GLN A 22 8.28 -2.61 10.01
C GLN A 22 7.02 -3.45 9.92
N THR A 23 6.93 -4.45 10.78
CA THR A 23 5.72 -5.24 10.94
C THR A 23 4.62 -4.42 11.62
N PRO A 24 3.35 -4.83 11.47
CA PRO A 24 2.25 -4.21 12.18
C PRO A 24 2.47 -4.09 13.69
N ASN A 25 1.79 -3.12 14.33
CA ASN A 25 2.02 -2.70 15.72
C ASN A 25 1.77 -3.76 16.81
N THR A 26 1.08 -4.84 16.48
CA THR A 26 0.85 -5.97 17.39
C THR A 26 2.11 -6.77 17.69
N GLN A 27 3.18 -6.56 16.93
CA GLN A 27 4.45 -7.23 17.13
C GLN A 27 5.57 -6.23 17.41
N GLU A 28 6.33 -6.47 18.45
CA GLU A 28 7.52 -5.71 18.81
C GLU A 28 8.76 -6.20 18.06
N CYS A 29 8.66 -6.34 16.74
CA CYS A 29 9.76 -6.79 15.91
C CYS A 29 9.84 -6.00 14.60
N THR A 30 11.02 -5.97 14.00
CA THR A 30 11.26 -5.41 12.67
C THR A 30 11.90 -6.50 11.81
N TYR A 31 11.51 -6.57 10.53
CA TYR A 31 12.15 -7.47 9.58
C TYR A 31 13.23 -6.75 8.79
N ILE A 32 14.24 -7.51 8.37
CA ILE A 32 15.15 -7.11 7.31
C ILE A 32 14.95 -8.09 6.17
N LEU A 33 14.58 -7.58 5.01
CA LEU A 33 14.48 -8.33 3.77
C LEU A 33 15.82 -8.24 3.06
N THR A 34 16.44 -9.38 2.77
CA THR A 34 17.78 -9.41 2.16
C THR A 34 18.00 -10.68 1.33
N SER A 35 19.16 -10.79 0.70
CA SER A 35 19.56 -11.94 -0.10
C SER A 35 20.10 -13.07 0.76
N LYS A 36 19.67 -14.30 0.46
CA LYS A 36 20.08 -15.50 1.18
C LYS A 36 21.57 -15.81 0.99
N HIS A 37 22.12 -15.55 -0.20
CA HIS A 37 23.54 -15.80 -0.51
C HIS A 37 24.51 -14.95 0.33
N LEU A 38 24.07 -13.99 1.12
CA LEU A 38 24.94 -13.32 2.10
C LEU A 38 25.30 -14.23 3.29
N PHE A 39 24.61 -15.34 3.49
CA PHE A 39 24.75 -16.23 4.63
C PHE A 39 24.99 -17.68 4.25
N GLU A 40 24.52 -18.11 3.09
CA GLU A 40 24.67 -19.48 2.62
C GLU A 40 24.56 -19.57 1.10
N GLY A 41 25.40 -20.37 0.47
CA GLY A 41 25.41 -20.53 -0.97
C GLY A 41 26.55 -21.38 -1.47
N VAL A 42 26.86 -21.24 -2.74
CA VAL A 42 28.00 -21.87 -3.41
C VAL A 42 28.92 -20.77 -3.90
N ASP A 43 30.20 -20.88 -3.60
CA ASP A 43 31.23 -19.97 -4.10
C ASP A 43 32.37 -20.78 -4.75
N PHE A 44 33.31 -20.09 -5.36
CA PHE A 44 34.38 -20.70 -6.12
C PHE A 44 35.74 -20.36 -5.51
N GLU A 45 36.58 -21.38 -5.31
CA GLU A 45 37.99 -21.20 -4.96
C GLU A 45 38.80 -20.60 -6.12
N GLU A 46 39.99 -20.12 -5.87
CA GLU A 46 40.88 -19.56 -6.89
C GLU A 46 41.20 -20.55 -8.03
N ASP A 47 41.19 -21.85 -7.73
CA ASP A 47 41.40 -22.92 -8.71
C ASP A 47 40.13 -23.27 -9.52
N GLY A 48 38.99 -22.63 -9.22
CA GLY A 48 37.71 -22.83 -9.87
C GLY A 48 36.87 -23.98 -9.31
N SER A 49 37.30 -24.61 -8.23
CA SER A 49 36.48 -25.59 -7.51
C SER A 49 35.33 -24.93 -6.76
N GLU A 50 34.15 -25.56 -6.76
CA GLU A 50 32.99 -25.10 -6.03
C GLU A 50 33.09 -25.56 -4.56
N TYR A 51 32.71 -24.67 -3.64
CA TYR A 51 32.47 -25.00 -2.25
C TYR A 51 31.17 -24.37 -1.73
N GLU A 52 30.50 -25.13 -0.85
CA GLU A 52 29.33 -24.62 -0.14
C GLU A 52 29.79 -23.87 1.11
N TYR A 53 29.21 -22.67 1.32
CA TYR A 53 29.39 -21.94 2.56
C TYR A 53 28.02 -21.74 3.25
N ARG A 54 28.07 -21.76 4.57
CA ARG A 54 26.86 -21.57 5.38
C ARG A 54 27.26 -21.05 6.76
N GLU A 55 26.71 -19.90 7.12
CA GLU A 55 26.86 -19.39 8.47
C GLU A 55 26.21 -20.33 9.48
N GLU A 56 26.88 -20.56 10.61
CA GLU A 56 26.40 -21.45 11.67
C GLU A 56 25.35 -20.75 12.55
N ASP A 57 24.46 -21.53 13.18
CA ASP A 57 23.55 -21.00 14.17
C ASP A 57 24.33 -20.49 15.40
N GLY A 58 23.98 -19.28 15.85
CA GLY A 58 24.68 -18.57 16.91
C GLY A 58 25.73 -17.58 16.42
N THR A 59 25.97 -17.49 15.09
CA THR A 59 26.88 -16.48 14.52
C THR A 59 26.30 -15.08 14.72
N GLU A 60 27.11 -14.16 15.24
CA GLU A 60 26.79 -12.74 15.28
C GLU A 60 27.02 -12.11 13.91
N ILE A 61 25.99 -11.51 13.37
CA ILE A 61 26.00 -10.83 12.07
C ILE A 61 26.03 -9.33 12.27
N SER A 62 26.98 -8.64 11.66
CA SER A 62 27.06 -7.19 11.68
C SER A 62 25.93 -6.60 10.84
N ILE A 63 25.05 -5.82 11.48
CA ILE A 63 23.99 -5.05 10.85
C ILE A 63 24.15 -3.60 11.27
N LYS A 64 24.25 -2.71 10.30
CA LYS A 64 24.48 -1.29 10.55
C LYS A 64 23.48 -0.43 9.77
N ARG A 65 23.02 0.65 10.41
CA ARG A 65 22.17 1.66 9.79
C ARG A 65 22.66 3.07 10.09
N LEU A 66 22.17 4.04 9.36
CA LEU A 66 22.34 5.44 9.70
C LEU A 66 21.11 5.94 10.46
N VAL A 67 21.35 6.66 11.53
CA VAL A 67 20.34 7.35 12.33
C VAL A 67 20.70 8.83 12.41
N GLU A 68 19.69 9.68 12.43
CA GLU A 68 19.87 11.12 12.59
C GLU A 68 19.59 11.49 14.05
N ASN A 69 20.63 12.00 14.73
CA ASN A 69 20.54 12.51 16.08
C ASN A 69 20.94 13.99 16.07
N ASP A 70 20.04 14.90 16.44
CA ASP A 70 20.29 16.36 16.50
C ASP A 70 20.92 16.93 15.21
N ASN A 71 20.44 16.52 14.05
CA ASN A 71 20.97 16.84 12.70
C ASN A 71 22.39 16.31 12.43
N ILE A 72 22.85 15.32 13.19
CA ILE A 72 24.10 14.62 12.98
C ILE A 72 23.77 13.17 12.59
N TRP A 73 24.36 12.70 11.50
CA TRP A 73 24.23 11.32 11.06
C TRP A 73 25.26 10.46 11.75
N GLU A 74 24.79 9.41 12.41
CA GLU A 74 25.62 8.46 13.16
C GLU A 74 25.35 7.04 12.70
N GLU A 75 26.40 6.19 12.72
CA GLU A 75 26.27 4.78 12.51
C GLU A 75 25.72 4.11 13.78
N ASP A 76 24.61 3.39 13.65
CA ASP A 76 23.99 2.60 14.71
C ASP A 76 24.10 1.12 14.36
N GLU A 77 24.68 0.32 15.25
CA GLU A 77 24.84 -1.13 15.09
C GLU A 77 23.68 -1.85 15.75
N ILE A 78 22.97 -2.67 14.96
CA ILE A 78 21.85 -3.47 15.40
C ILE A 78 22.37 -4.85 15.78
N PRO A 79 22.28 -5.28 17.06
CA PRO A 79 22.71 -6.61 17.46
C PRO A 79 21.82 -7.67 16.80
N PHE A 80 22.45 -8.65 16.15
CA PHE A 80 21.74 -9.74 15.51
C PHE A 80 22.53 -11.05 15.60
N THR A 81 21.87 -12.10 16.11
CA THR A 81 22.38 -13.44 16.14
C THR A 81 21.57 -14.32 15.18
N LEU A 82 22.23 -15.01 14.26
CA LEU A 82 21.59 -15.89 13.30
C LEU A 82 21.15 -17.18 13.99
N ILE A 83 19.84 -17.45 14.04
CA ILE A 83 19.27 -18.71 14.54
C ILE A 83 18.16 -19.13 13.58
N ARG A 84 18.35 -20.26 12.89
CA ARG A 84 17.39 -20.74 11.89
C ARG A 84 16.04 -21.06 12.49
N GLY A 85 14.98 -20.49 11.87
CA GLY A 85 13.62 -20.65 12.33
C GLY A 85 13.24 -19.84 13.56
N GLU A 86 14.11 -18.94 14.05
CA GLU A 86 13.84 -17.97 15.12
C GLU A 86 14.12 -16.54 14.68
N THR A 87 15.34 -16.26 14.22
CA THR A 87 15.74 -14.94 13.71
C THR A 87 16.06 -14.95 12.22
N TYR A 88 16.33 -16.11 11.62
CA TYR A 88 16.73 -16.32 10.23
C TYR A 88 15.73 -17.24 9.52
N PHE A 89 15.05 -16.76 8.48
CA PHE A 89 13.99 -17.45 7.75
C PHE A 89 14.26 -17.43 6.24
N PRO A 90 14.99 -18.41 5.71
CA PRO A 90 15.33 -18.46 4.29
C PRO A 90 14.18 -19.01 3.44
N HIS A 91 14.07 -18.54 2.20
CA HIS A 91 13.30 -19.22 1.17
C HIS A 91 13.98 -20.52 0.74
N LYS A 92 13.19 -21.57 0.46
CA LYS A 92 13.73 -22.90 0.11
C LYS A 92 14.58 -22.88 -1.15
N GLU A 93 14.14 -22.15 -2.16
CA GLU A 93 14.74 -22.13 -3.50
C GLU A 93 15.23 -20.76 -3.94
N ALA A 94 14.43 -19.68 -3.68
CA ALA A 94 14.79 -18.32 -4.06
C ALA A 94 15.94 -17.78 -3.19
N ASP A 95 16.70 -16.86 -3.75
CA ASP A 95 17.74 -16.10 -3.04
C ASP A 95 17.13 -15.00 -2.16
N ALA A 96 16.31 -15.40 -1.22
CA ALA A 96 15.56 -14.53 -0.32
C ALA A 96 15.62 -15.03 1.12
N VAL A 97 15.74 -14.11 2.06
CA VAL A 97 15.69 -14.38 3.50
C VAL A 97 15.05 -13.22 4.25
N ILE A 98 14.26 -13.55 5.27
CA ILE A 98 13.76 -12.61 6.27
C ILE A 98 14.62 -12.78 7.52
N LEU A 99 15.25 -11.69 7.97
CA LEU A 99 15.85 -11.61 9.30
C LEU A 99 14.84 -10.93 10.22
N LYS A 100 14.58 -11.53 11.37
CA LYS A 100 13.66 -11.00 12.39
C LYS A 100 14.46 -10.41 13.53
N LEU A 101 14.37 -9.11 13.68
CA LEU A 101 14.89 -8.39 14.83
C LEU A 101 13.83 -8.41 15.94
N GLU A 102 14.18 -8.83 17.14
CA GLU A 102 13.34 -8.74 18.32
C GLU A 102 13.35 -7.31 18.91
N LEU A 103 13.23 -6.34 18.03
CA LEU A 103 13.27 -4.92 18.34
C LEU A 103 12.38 -4.17 17.37
N LYS A 104 11.47 -3.37 17.88
CA LYS A 104 10.69 -2.44 17.09
C LYS A 104 11.50 -1.16 16.86
N LEU A 105 11.81 -0.87 15.61
CA LEU A 105 12.47 0.37 15.22
C LEU A 105 11.41 1.43 14.91
N ILE A 106 11.51 2.60 15.55
CA ILE A 106 10.58 3.72 15.37
C ILE A 106 10.84 4.41 14.04
N GLY A 107 9.79 4.87 13.36
CA GLY A 107 9.89 5.67 12.14
C GLY A 107 9.89 4.89 10.81
N TYR A 108 9.69 3.58 10.84
CA TYR A 108 9.70 2.72 9.65
C TYR A 108 8.31 2.17 9.27
N ASP A 109 7.26 2.94 9.55
CA ASP A 109 5.87 2.49 9.40
C ASP A 109 5.30 2.63 7.98
N ASN A 110 5.97 3.39 7.10
CA ASN A 110 5.38 3.84 5.82
C ASN A 110 5.85 3.04 4.59
N LEU A 111 6.53 1.92 4.78
CA LEU A 111 6.98 1.09 3.68
C LEU A 111 5.94 0.03 3.35
N ASN A 112 5.53 -0.04 2.09
CA ASN A 112 4.56 -1.01 1.60
C ASN A 112 5.23 -2.07 0.73
N ILE A 113 4.48 -3.10 0.35
CA ILE A 113 4.88 -4.05 -0.69
C ILE A 113 3.99 -3.89 -1.92
N CYS A 114 4.56 -4.09 -3.11
CA CYS A 114 3.81 -4.16 -4.35
C CYS A 114 4.22 -5.40 -5.13
N THR A 115 3.27 -6.31 -5.37
CA THR A 115 3.51 -7.55 -6.12
C THR A 115 3.21 -7.38 -7.61
N ASN A 116 2.37 -6.40 -7.98
CA ASN A 116 2.03 -6.06 -9.37
C ASN A 116 2.73 -4.79 -9.84
N PHE A 117 3.98 -4.92 -10.17
CA PHE A 117 4.83 -3.82 -10.60
C PHE A 117 4.92 -3.63 -12.14
N ASP A 118 4.14 -4.38 -12.91
CA ASP A 118 4.21 -4.34 -14.38
C ASP A 118 3.73 -3.01 -14.98
N LYS A 119 2.87 -2.29 -14.25
CA LYS A 119 2.34 -0.98 -14.66
C LYS A 119 3.15 0.20 -14.16
N ILE A 120 4.15 0.00 -13.33
CA ILE A 120 4.94 1.05 -12.68
C ILE A 120 6.19 1.32 -13.51
N ASN A 121 6.53 2.57 -13.75
CA ASN A 121 7.61 2.96 -14.66
C ASN A 121 8.87 3.51 -13.97
N ASP A 122 8.77 3.91 -12.69
CA ASP A 122 9.90 4.48 -11.95
C ASP A 122 10.29 3.59 -10.77
N TYR A 123 11.42 2.89 -10.92
CA TYR A 123 12.01 2.07 -9.87
C TYR A 123 13.40 2.59 -9.53
N SER A 124 13.77 2.48 -8.28
CA SER A 124 15.13 2.78 -7.83
C SER A 124 15.67 1.63 -6.99
N LEU A 125 16.93 1.31 -7.18
CA LEU A 125 17.66 0.37 -6.34
C LEU A 125 18.37 1.15 -5.23
N TYR A 126 18.19 0.73 -4.00
CA TYR A 126 18.81 1.30 -2.80
C TYR A 126 19.66 0.25 -2.11
N GLY A 127 20.85 0.62 -1.66
CA GLY A 127 21.77 -0.28 -0.96
C GLY A 127 23.10 0.39 -0.68
N TYR A 128 24.05 -0.38 -0.17
CA TYR A 128 25.39 0.08 0.22
C TYR A 128 26.46 -0.57 -0.65
N PRO A 129 26.94 0.12 -1.71
CA PRO A 129 28.05 -0.40 -2.53
C PRO A 129 29.33 -0.57 -1.70
N MET A 130 30.11 -1.60 -1.99
CA MET A 130 31.38 -1.88 -1.30
C MET A 130 32.44 -0.78 -1.44
N GLN A 131 32.33 0.08 -2.46
CA GLN A 131 33.24 1.20 -2.61
C GLN A 131 33.20 2.20 -1.41
N PHE A 132 32.14 2.15 -0.59
CA PHE A 132 32.02 2.92 0.63
C PHE A 132 32.26 2.02 1.84
N GLU A 133 33.45 2.12 2.43
CA GLU A 133 33.85 1.33 3.59
C GLU A 133 33.08 1.71 4.86
N THR A 134 32.71 2.99 4.96
CA THR A 134 31.97 3.54 6.10
C THR A 134 30.57 3.94 5.67
N LEU A 135 29.60 3.75 6.57
CA LEU A 135 28.29 4.33 6.39
C LEU A 135 28.35 5.82 6.63
N ASP A 136 28.06 6.59 5.60
CA ASP A 136 27.89 8.03 5.68
C ASP A 136 26.71 8.46 4.80
N ILE A 137 26.36 9.75 4.86
CA ILE A 137 25.24 10.27 4.10
C ILE A 137 25.45 10.16 2.58
N GLY A 138 26.70 10.18 2.13
CA GLY A 138 27.07 10.01 0.72
C GLY A 138 26.84 8.57 0.24
N SER A 139 27.12 7.56 1.09
CA SER A 139 26.89 6.15 0.73
C SER A 139 25.40 5.83 0.53
N GLN A 140 24.51 6.57 1.17
CA GLN A 140 23.07 6.42 1.00
C GLN A 140 22.53 7.04 -0.30
N ASP A 141 23.25 7.96 -0.92
CA ASP A 141 22.82 8.58 -2.18
C ASP A 141 22.98 7.66 -3.39
N THR A 142 23.39 6.41 -3.17
CA THR A 142 23.55 5.43 -4.21
C THR A 142 22.21 4.79 -4.57
N SER A 143 21.41 5.51 -5.33
CA SER A 143 20.19 4.99 -5.93
C SER A 143 20.34 4.91 -7.46
N TYR A 144 19.81 3.85 -8.05
CA TYR A 144 19.85 3.62 -9.49
C TYR A 144 18.44 3.45 -10.02
N LYS A 145 18.12 4.15 -11.12
CA LYS A 145 16.84 3.92 -11.81
C LYS A 145 16.92 2.65 -12.65
N ILE A 146 15.86 1.89 -12.63
CA ILE A 146 15.69 0.68 -13.43
C ILE A 146 14.88 1.05 -14.68
N LEU A 147 15.41 0.74 -15.87
CA LEU A 147 14.74 1.05 -17.14
C LEU A 147 13.87 -0.08 -17.66
N GLU A 148 14.33 -1.29 -17.54
CA GLU A 148 13.73 -2.44 -18.20
C GLU A 148 13.68 -3.63 -17.24
N LYS A 149 12.62 -4.43 -17.37
CA LYS A 149 12.47 -5.71 -16.68
C LYS A 149 12.46 -6.83 -17.71
N ASP A 150 13.26 -7.85 -17.47
CA ASP A 150 13.18 -9.09 -18.23
C ASP A 150 12.06 -9.99 -17.67
N LEU A 151 11.73 -11.05 -18.39
CA LEU A 151 10.81 -12.07 -17.90
C LEU A 151 11.42 -12.82 -16.72
N PRO A 152 10.59 -13.27 -15.75
CA PRO A 152 11.05 -14.06 -14.62
C PRO A 152 11.74 -15.35 -15.07
N ALA A 153 12.89 -15.67 -14.46
CA ALA A 153 13.58 -16.92 -14.65
C ALA A 153 14.12 -17.39 -13.28
N ASN A 154 13.82 -18.61 -12.87
CA ASN A 154 14.37 -19.25 -11.66
C ASN A 154 14.25 -18.36 -10.41
N TYR A 155 13.03 -17.89 -10.07
CA TYR A 155 12.77 -16.98 -8.94
C TYR A 155 13.37 -15.57 -9.08
N LEU A 156 14.06 -15.28 -10.16
CA LEU A 156 14.73 -14.02 -10.42
C LEU A 156 14.03 -13.24 -11.55
N MET A 157 14.08 -11.95 -11.45
CA MET A 157 13.66 -11.02 -12.50
C MET A 157 14.86 -10.14 -12.87
N GLY A 158 15.10 -10.00 -14.18
CA GLY A 158 16.15 -9.14 -14.70
C GLY A 158 15.70 -7.70 -14.83
N ALA A 159 16.61 -6.78 -14.55
CA ALA A 159 16.40 -5.35 -14.76
C ALA A 159 17.67 -4.69 -15.34
N GLN A 160 17.46 -3.59 -16.06
CA GLN A 160 18.51 -2.78 -16.60
C GLN A 160 18.56 -1.44 -15.87
N LEU A 161 19.67 -1.16 -15.21
CA LEU A 161 19.91 0.14 -14.58
C LEU A 161 20.06 1.22 -15.67
N VAL A 162 19.64 2.44 -15.38
CA VAL A 162 19.77 3.59 -16.30
C VAL A 162 21.22 3.81 -16.67
N ASN A 163 22.10 3.80 -15.67
CA ASN A 163 23.54 3.89 -15.91
C ASN A 163 24.10 2.53 -16.32
N LYS A 164 24.38 2.37 -17.62
CA LYS A 164 24.94 1.15 -18.20
C LYS A 164 26.47 1.03 -18.09
N THR A 165 27.13 2.09 -17.60
CA THR A 165 28.60 2.16 -17.49
C THR A 165 29.13 1.98 -16.07
N LEU A 166 28.26 1.56 -15.15
CA LEU A 166 28.65 1.29 -13.76
C LEU A 166 29.73 0.21 -13.70
N GLU A 167 30.75 0.47 -12.91
CA GLU A 167 31.78 -0.50 -12.61
C GLU A 167 31.27 -1.53 -11.56
N LYS A 168 31.88 -2.72 -11.54
CA LYS A 168 31.49 -3.78 -10.61
C LYS A 168 31.46 -3.29 -9.16
N ILE A 169 32.48 -2.56 -8.73
CA ILE A 169 32.65 -2.07 -7.35
C ILE A 169 31.52 -1.10 -6.92
N GLN A 170 30.83 -0.48 -7.88
CA GLN A 170 29.71 0.42 -7.60
C GLN A 170 28.38 -0.31 -7.34
N ILE A 171 28.32 -1.60 -7.69
CA ILE A 171 27.12 -2.44 -7.46
C ILE A 171 27.43 -3.54 -6.43
N GLU A 172 28.67 -3.96 -6.32
CA GLU A 172 29.12 -4.94 -5.34
C GLU A 172 28.80 -4.44 -3.92
N GLY A 173 28.21 -5.28 -3.08
CA GLY A 173 27.68 -4.89 -1.77
C GLY A 173 26.22 -4.45 -1.79
N MET A 174 25.63 -4.20 -2.95
CA MET A 174 24.20 -3.87 -3.04
C MET A 174 23.28 -5.10 -2.98
N SER A 175 23.82 -6.32 -2.99
CA SER A 175 23.06 -7.55 -2.78
C SER A 175 22.26 -7.47 -1.48
N GLY A 176 20.96 -7.74 -1.55
CA GLY A 176 20.03 -7.51 -0.45
C GLY A 176 19.39 -6.11 -0.44
N GLY A 177 19.85 -5.19 -1.28
CA GLY A 177 19.29 -3.86 -1.41
C GLY A 177 17.89 -3.87 -2.01
N ALA A 178 17.07 -2.92 -1.59
CA ALA A 178 15.67 -2.84 -1.99
C ALA A 178 15.49 -2.20 -3.36
N ILE A 179 14.56 -2.76 -4.14
CA ILE A 179 14.03 -2.10 -5.34
C ILE A 179 12.68 -1.49 -4.97
N ILE A 180 12.63 -0.18 -5.02
CA ILE A 180 11.51 0.61 -4.49
C ILE A 180 10.97 1.52 -5.59
N THR A 181 9.65 1.68 -5.59
CA THR A 181 8.95 2.75 -6.31
C THR A 181 8.23 3.64 -5.32
N VAL A 182 8.09 4.91 -5.66
CA VAL A 182 7.31 5.87 -4.87
C VAL A 182 6.05 6.20 -5.63
N GLU A 183 4.93 5.98 -4.99
CA GLU A 183 3.61 6.31 -5.51
C GLU A 183 2.78 6.94 -4.40
N ASP A 184 2.15 8.08 -4.65
CA ASP A 184 1.27 8.78 -3.70
C ASP A 184 1.88 8.96 -2.29
N ASP A 185 3.12 9.44 -2.23
CA ASP A 185 3.88 9.64 -0.99
C ASP A 185 4.22 8.34 -0.20
N TYR A 186 4.02 7.16 -0.80
CA TYR A 186 4.40 5.87 -0.23
C TYR A 186 5.50 5.22 -1.04
N ALA A 187 6.43 4.60 -0.32
CA ALA A 187 7.43 3.73 -0.92
C ALA A 187 6.93 2.29 -0.91
N ASN A 188 6.96 1.67 -2.08
CA ASN A 188 6.56 0.28 -2.28
C ASN A 188 7.79 -0.55 -2.65
N ILE A 189 8.09 -1.57 -1.87
CA ILE A 189 9.11 -2.57 -2.21
C ILE A 189 8.53 -3.51 -3.26
N ILE A 190 9.21 -3.66 -4.39
CA ILE A 190 8.83 -4.61 -5.43
C ILE A 190 9.71 -5.87 -5.43
N GLY A 191 10.89 -5.78 -4.84
CA GLY A 191 11.82 -6.88 -4.74
C GLY A 191 13.14 -6.48 -4.08
N ILE A 192 14.01 -7.46 -3.94
CA ILE A 192 15.33 -7.35 -3.33
C ILE A 192 16.38 -7.74 -4.35
N GLN A 193 17.40 -6.91 -4.54
CA GLN A 193 18.49 -7.17 -5.46
C GLN A 193 19.28 -8.39 -4.99
N SER A 194 19.50 -9.33 -5.91
CA SER A 194 20.22 -10.56 -5.66
C SER A 194 21.65 -10.46 -6.21
N GLN A 195 21.80 -10.35 -7.50
CA GLN A 195 23.10 -10.42 -8.15
C GLN A 195 23.17 -9.61 -9.45
N MET A 196 24.39 -9.38 -9.94
CA MET A 196 24.59 -8.89 -11.31
C MET A 196 24.31 -10.02 -12.32
N LYS A 197 23.77 -9.68 -13.50
CA LYS A 197 23.51 -10.65 -14.57
C LYS A 197 24.80 -11.31 -15.07
N HIS A 198 25.93 -10.63 -14.99
CA HIS A 198 27.24 -11.14 -15.34
C HIS A 198 28.29 -10.79 -14.30
N PRO A 199 28.91 -11.76 -13.65
CA PRO A 199 29.87 -11.50 -12.57
C PRO A 199 31.14 -10.75 -13.03
N ARG A 200 31.44 -10.73 -14.32
CA ARG A 200 32.65 -10.11 -14.89
C ARG A 200 32.42 -8.78 -15.62
N TRP A 201 31.15 -8.43 -15.94
CA TRP A 201 30.84 -7.28 -16.79
C TRP A 201 29.71 -6.45 -16.16
N ALA A 202 30.06 -5.31 -15.61
CA ALA A 202 29.10 -4.35 -15.10
C ALA A 202 28.46 -3.58 -16.26
N ASN A 203 27.48 -4.17 -16.93
CA ASN A 203 26.72 -3.51 -17.98
C ASN A 203 25.40 -2.94 -17.47
N GLY A 204 25.28 -2.74 -16.15
CA GLY A 204 24.08 -2.27 -15.49
C GLY A 204 22.92 -3.25 -15.45
N LYS A 205 23.14 -4.52 -15.82
CA LYS A 205 22.10 -5.57 -15.72
C LYS A 205 22.20 -6.28 -14.40
N ILE A 206 21.07 -6.27 -13.68
CA ILE A 206 20.94 -6.91 -12.37
C ILE A 206 19.83 -7.96 -12.38
N TYR A 207 19.87 -8.85 -11.41
CA TYR A 207 18.76 -9.71 -11.04
C TYR A 207 18.26 -9.34 -9.65
N PHE A 208 16.95 -9.43 -9.45
CA PHE A 208 16.31 -9.27 -8.16
C PHE A 208 15.29 -10.37 -7.90
N VAL A 209 15.05 -10.64 -6.64
CA VAL A 209 13.99 -11.54 -6.18
C VAL A 209 12.74 -10.71 -5.96
N PRO A 210 11.62 -10.97 -6.70
CA PRO A 210 10.34 -10.30 -6.46
C PRO A 210 9.83 -10.48 -5.03
N ILE A 211 9.21 -9.45 -4.49
CA ILE A 211 8.75 -9.40 -3.08
C ILE A 211 7.76 -10.52 -2.74
N ARG A 212 7.03 -11.08 -3.71
CA ARG A 212 6.11 -12.20 -3.50
C ARG A 212 6.78 -13.42 -2.87
N TYR A 213 8.06 -13.68 -3.15
CA TYR A 213 8.79 -14.82 -2.59
C TYR A 213 9.12 -14.64 -1.11
N PHE A 214 9.17 -13.40 -0.62
CA PHE A 214 9.24 -13.13 0.81
C PHE A 214 7.90 -13.43 1.50
N ASN A 215 6.76 -13.22 0.85
CA ASN A 215 5.46 -13.66 1.36
C ASN A 215 5.36 -15.19 1.42
N GLU A 216 5.93 -15.91 0.44
CA GLU A 216 5.97 -17.38 0.45
C GLU A 216 6.73 -17.93 1.66
N ILE A 217 7.81 -17.27 2.12
CA ILE A 217 8.54 -17.65 3.35
C ILE A 217 7.59 -17.66 4.55
N ILE A 218 6.73 -16.65 4.67
CA ILE A 218 5.79 -16.50 5.77
C ILE A 218 4.72 -17.60 5.76
N GLU A 219 4.38 -18.11 4.57
CA GLU A 219 3.37 -19.14 4.37
C GLU A 219 3.91 -20.57 4.60
N TYR A 220 5.21 -20.75 4.83
CA TYR A 220 5.75 -22.08 5.13
C TYR A 220 5.23 -22.60 6.47
N GLU A 221 4.75 -23.84 6.48
CA GLU A 221 4.17 -24.48 7.66
C GLU A 221 5.14 -24.50 8.86
N GLU A 222 6.43 -24.68 8.60
CA GLU A 222 7.50 -24.68 9.61
C GLU A 222 7.72 -23.31 10.29
N TYR A 223 7.26 -22.22 9.66
CA TYR A 223 7.35 -20.84 10.17
C TYR A 223 6.01 -20.31 10.66
N SER A 224 4.98 -21.16 10.67
CA SER A 224 3.64 -20.77 11.13
C SER A 224 3.66 -20.20 12.54
N GLY A 225 3.07 -19.03 12.71
CA GLY A 225 3.02 -18.31 13.99
C GLY A 225 4.31 -17.60 14.42
N LYS A 226 5.43 -17.75 13.65
CA LYS A 226 6.72 -17.09 13.94
C LYS A 226 6.89 -15.77 13.20
N LEU A 227 6.29 -15.66 12.02
CA LEU A 227 6.33 -14.49 11.17
C LEU A 227 4.93 -13.93 10.94
N SER A 228 4.84 -12.61 10.84
CA SER A 228 3.65 -11.90 10.40
C SER A 228 3.70 -11.62 8.91
N LYS A 229 2.54 -11.44 8.29
CA LYS A 229 2.45 -11.03 6.89
C LYS A 229 3.17 -9.69 6.66
N LEU A 230 3.81 -9.57 5.51
CA LEU A 230 4.32 -8.30 5.04
C LEU A 230 3.11 -7.46 4.59
N SER A 231 2.58 -6.68 5.49
CA SER A 231 1.46 -5.78 5.25
C SER A 231 1.77 -4.40 5.81
N PRO A 232 1.25 -3.34 5.18
CA PRO A 232 1.41 -1.99 5.69
C PRO A 232 0.82 -1.86 7.10
N SER A 233 1.42 -0.99 7.92
CA SER A 233 0.97 -0.72 9.30
C SER A 233 -0.48 -0.24 9.36
N PHE A 234 -0.96 0.48 8.34
CA PHE A 234 -2.35 0.94 8.28
C PHE A 234 -3.39 -0.17 8.09
N PHE A 235 -2.99 -1.42 7.83
CA PHE A 235 -3.93 -2.54 7.82
C PHE A 235 -4.42 -2.94 9.21
N GLU A 236 -3.68 -2.63 10.26
CA GLU A 236 -4.11 -2.95 11.63
C GLU A 236 -5.24 -2.07 12.13
N ASN A 237 -5.17 -0.79 11.79
CA ASN A 237 -6.18 0.21 12.15
C ASN A 237 -6.09 1.40 11.20
N PHE A 238 -7.04 2.32 11.32
CA PHE A 238 -7.11 3.53 10.50
C PHE A 238 -6.35 4.73 11.10
N ASP A 239 -5.58 4.57 12.18
CA ASP A 239 -5.00 5.70 12.92
C ASP A 239 -4.08 6.56 12.04
N PHE A 240 -3.25 5.92 11.21
CA PHE A 240 -2.37 6.60 10.25
C PHE A 240 -3.08 7.44 9.18
N LEU A 241 -4.39 7.21 9.00
CA LEU A 241 -5.19 7.87 7.98
C LEU A 241 -6.05 9.00 8.54
N ARG A 242 -6.15 9.11 9.87
CA ARG A 242 -7.04 10.05 10.54
C ARG A 242 -6.78 11.50 10.15
N ASP A 243 -5.53 11.90 10.16
CA ASP A 243 -5.14 13.30 9.93
C ASP A 243 -5.27 13.71 8.45
N ASP A 244 -5.25 12.74 7.54
CA ASP A 244 -5.49 12.94 6.11
C ASP A 244 -6.99 12.85 5.75
N SER A 245 -7.82 12.32 6.65
CA SER A 245 -9.25 12.19 6.40
C SER A 245 -9.93 13.55 6.26
N PHE A 246 -10.91 13.62 5.34
CA PHE A 246 -11.63 14.83 5.00
C PHE A 246 -10.71 15.99 4.59
N ALA A 247 -9.56 15.68 3.99
CA ALA A 247 -8.75 16.68 3.32
C ALA A 247 -9.56 17.30 2.17
N LEU A 248 -9.51 18.63 2.08
CA LEU A 248 -10.21 19.40 1.05
C LEU A 248 -9.12 20.07 0.21
N ASP A 249 -8.97 19.58 -1.00
CA ASP A 249 -7.94 20.03 -1.93
C ASP A 249 -8.53 21.09 -2.87
N VAL A 250 -8.73 22.31 -2.34
CA VAL A 250 -9.27 23.43 -3.13
C VAL A 250 -8.53 24.72 -2.77
N ASP A 251 -7.96 25.38 -3.75
CA ASP A 251 -7.14 26.59 -3.63
C ASP A 251 -7.85 27.82 -3.02
N PHE A 252 -9.17 27.77 -2.78
CA PHE A 252 -9.99 28.91 -2.37
C PHE A 252 -10.78 28.66 -1.08
N ILE A 253 -10.32 27.79 -0.20
CA ILE A 253 -11.00 27.51 1.06
C ILE A 253 -10.52 28.49 2.14
N ASP A 254 -11.47 29.12 2.85
CA ASP A 254 -11.15 29.81 4.10
C ASP A 254 -10.93 28.78 5.20
N GLU A 255 -9.66 28.42 5.42
CA GLU A 255 -9.26 27.42 6.41
C GLU A 255 -9.81 27.73 7.82
N ASN A 256 -9.97 28.99 8.19
CA ASN A 256 -10.51 29.35 9.49
C ASN A 256 -12.00 28.97 9.64
N LYS A 257 -12.78 29.07 8.56
CA LYS A 257 -14.20 28.72 8.57
C LYS A 257 -14.43 27.20 8.54
N ILE A 258 -13.58 26.46 7.87
CA ILE A 258 -13.74 25.02 7.73
C ILE A 258 -13.07 24.21 8.84
N ALA A 259 -12.11 24.81 9.57
CA ALA A 259 -11.30 24.12 10.58
C ALA A 259 -12.13 23.39 11.64
N PHE A 260 -13.18 24.03 12.14
CA PHE A 260 -14.09 23.45 13.13
C PHE A 260 -14.80 22.21 12.57
N THR A 261 -15.32 22.29 11.36
CA THR A 261 -16.00 21.17 10.70
C THR A 261 -15.05 20.01 10.42
N LYS A 262 -13.83 20.30 9.91
CA LYS A 262 -12.78 19.29 9.70
C LYS A 262 -12.42 18.61 11.03
N GLN A 263 -12.20 19.37 12.08
CA GLN A 263 -11.89 18.82 13.40
C GLN A 263 -13.00 17.92 13.93
N HIS A 264 -14.26 18.33 13.76
CA HIS A 264 -15.41 17.52 14.15
C HIS A 264 -15.46 16.19 13.39
N LEU A 265 -15.29 16.21 12.07
CA LEU A 265 -15.26 15.01 11.24
C LEU A 265 -14.09 14.10 11.59
N ARG A 266 -12.90 14.64 11.85
CA ARG A 266 -11.73 13.86 12.31
C ARG A 266 -11.93 13.27 13.70
N ASN A 267 -12.64 13.94 14.59
CA ASN A 267 -13.03 13.37 15.88
C ASN A 267 -14.00 12.19 15.69
N LYS A 268 -14.92 12.28 14.72
CA LYS A 268 -15.79 11.16 14.35
C LYS A 268 -15.03 10.03 13.67
N ALA A 269 -14.05 10.33 12.83
CA ALA A 269 -13.13 9.32 12.26
C ALA A 269 -12.33 8.60 13.36
N LEU A 270 -11.95 9.29 14.45
CA LEU A 270 -11.29 8.66 15.60
C LEU A 270 -12.18 7.61 16.29
N GLU A 271 -13.50 7.74 16.25
CA GLU A 271 -14.41 6.72 16.76
C GLU A 271 -14.34 5.44 15.90
N VAL A 272 -14.18 5.57 14.57
CA VAL A 272 -13.92 4.44 13.67
C VAL A 272 -12.57 3.79 13.97
N VAL A 273 -11.51 4.61 14.12
CA VAL A 273 -10.16 4.12 14.46
C VAL A 273 -10.16 3.25 15.73
N LYS A 274 -10.98 3.61 16.71
CA LYS A 274 -11.10 2.89 18.00
C LYS A 274 -12.04 1.68 17.95
N SER A 275 -12.69 1.43 16.82
CA SER A 275 -13.62 0.31 16.67
C SER A 275 -12.89 -0.99 16.28
N ASP A 276 -13.64 -2.09 16.21
CA ASP A 276 -13.17 -3.38 15.72
C ASP A 276 -13.13 -3.48 14.18
N ILE A 277 -13.57 -2.42 13.49
CA ILE A 277 -13.53 -2.35 12.03
C ILE A 277 -12.16 -1.87 11.60
N THR A 278 -11.33 -2.80 11.12
CA THR A 278 -10.00 -2.53 10.60
C THR A 278 -9.92 -2.83 9.11
N PRO A 279 -8.94 -2.30 8.38
CA PRO A 279 -8.68 -2.69 6.99
C PRO A 279 -8.60 -4.20 6.77
N ILE A 280 -7.90 -4.92 7.64
CA ILE A 280 -7.83 -6.40 7.60
C ILE A 280 -9.22 -7.01 7.77
N ALA A 281 -9.99 -6.58 8.78
CA ALA A 281 -11.33 -7.10 9.03
C ALA A 281 -12.28 -6.87 7.85
N ILE A 282 -12.23 -5.70 7.22
CA ILE A 282 -12.98 -5.38 6.00
C ILE A 282 -12.59 -6.32 4.85
N LYS A 283 -11.29 -6.49 4.64
CA LYS A 283 -10.77 -7.38 3.59
C LYS A 283 -11.21 -8.83 3.80
N GLU A 284 -11.18 -9.32 5.02
CA GLU A 284 -11.63 -10.67 5.37
C GLU A 284 -13.13 -10.83 5.22
N LEU A 285 -13.93 -9.84 5.63
CA LEU A 285 -15.39 -9.84 5.54
C LEU A 285 -15.86 -9.91 4.09
N PHE A 286 -15.32 -9.06 3.23
CA PHE A 286 -15.82 -8.93 1.87
C PHE A 286 -15.09 -9.83 0.85
N ARG A 287 -13.86 -10.27 1.11
CA ARG A 287 -13.06 -11.16 0.24
C ARG A 287 -13.15 -10.76 -1.24
N CYS A 288 -13.64 -11.66 -2.10
CA CYS A 288 -13.82 -11.40 -3.53
C CYS A 288 -14.94 -10.39 -3.87
N ASN A 289 -15.76 -10.00 -2.91
CA ASN A 289 -16.77 -8.95 -3.07
C ASN A 289 -16.26 -7.58 -2.63
N PHE A 290 -14.98 -7.46 -2.37
CA PHE A 290 -14.33 -6.19 -2.11
C PHE A 290 -14.36 -5.37 -3.41
N LEU A 291 -15.12 -4.29 -3.45
CA LEU A 291 -15.45 -3.54 -4.67
C LEU A 291 -14.27 -2.70 -5.18
N ILE A 292 -13.26 -3.38 -5.67
CA ILE A 292 -12.10 -2.81 -6.36
C ILE A 292 -12.07 -3.40 -7.76
N ASP A 293 -11.60 -2.64 -8.74
CA ASP A 293 -11.41 -3.16 -10.08
C ASP A 293 -10.46 -4.37 -10.05
N GLU A 294 -10.85 -5.49 -10.67
CA GLU A 294 -10.11 -6.78 -10.59
C GLU A 294 -8.64 -6.67 -11.00
N SER A 295 -8.31 -5.71 -11.87
CA SER A 295 -6.93 -5.44 -12.27
C SER A 295 -6.06 -4.84 -11.17
N GLU A 296 -6.59 -4.61 -9.97
CA GLU A 296 -6.02 -3.76 -8.95
C GLU A 296 -6.01 -4.35 -7.55
N ASN A 297 -6.14 -5.68 -7.44
CA ASN A 297 -6.05 -6.38 -6.15
C ASN A 297 -4.78 -6.05 -5.36
N ASP A 298 -3.70 -5.68 -6.06
CA ASP A 298 -2.45 -5.23 -5.42
C ASP A 298 -2.54 -3.80 -4.89
N CYS A 299 -3.51 -3.02 -5.36
CA CYS A 299 -3.78 -1.68 -4.84
C CYS A 299 -4.42 -1.68 -3.44
N LEU A 300 -4.78 -2.85 -2.89
CA LEU A 300 -5.19 -2.97 -1.48
C LEU A 300 -4.12 -2.45 -0.51
N ASN A 301 -2.88 -2.38 -0.95
CA ASN A 301 -1.80 -1.75 -0.21
C ASN A 301 -1.75 -0.21 -0.40
N SER A 302 -2.66 0.37 -1.20
CA SER A 302 -2.74 1.82 -1.39
C SER A 302 -3.48 2.49 -0.22
N LYS A 303 -2.87 3.53 0.32
CA LYS A 303 -3.45 4.40 1.34
C LYS A 303 -4.83 4.94 0.94
N ASN A 304 -4.95 5.35 -0.33
CA ASN A 304 -6.14 6.04 -0.80
C ASN A 304 -7.42 5.21 -0.67
N ILE A 305 -7.32 3.89 -0.90
CA ILE A 305 -8.47 2.98 -0.71
C ILE A 305 -8.94 3.01 0.75
N TRP A 306 -8.01 2.93 1.68
CA TRP A 306 -8.34 2.85 3.10
C TRP A 306 -8.75 4.21 3.67
N LEU A 307 -8.23 5.29 3.11
CA LEU A 307 -8.70 6.64 3.40
C LEU A 307 -10.16 6.80 2.99
N GLY A 308 -10.52 6.37 1.78
CA GLY A 308 -11.91 6.32 1.32
C GLY A 308 -12.81 5.47 2.23
N TRP A 309 -12.32 4.32 2.71
CA TRP A 309 -13.03 3.50 3.68
C TRP A 309 -13.24 4.20 5.02
N LEU A 310 -12.22 4.87 5.57
CA LEU A 310 -12.33 5.63 6.82
C LEU A 310 -13.38 6.74 6.70
N GLU A 311 -13.33 7.51 5.61
CA GLU A 311 -14.31 8.57 5.34
C GLU A 311 -15.73 8.00 5.16
N PHE A 312 -15.88 6.93 4.40
CA PHE A 312 -17.15 6.25 4.21
C PHE A 312 -17.76 5.76 5.53
N LEU A 313 -16.98 5.05 6.35
CA LEU A 313 -17.42 4.57 7.67
C LEU A 313 -17.80 5.72 8.59
N THR A 314 -17.05 6.81 8.57
CA THR A 314 -17.34 8.02 9.34
C THR A 314 -18.69 8.61 8.93
N ILE A 315 -18.95 8.73 7.62
CA ILE A 315 -20.22 9.20 7.07
C ILE A 315 -21.36 8.28 7.52
N ILE A 316 -21.19 6.97 7.43
CA ILE A 316 -22.20 6.00 7.87
C ILE A 316 -22.49 6.15 9.37
N ASN A 317 -21.48 6.29 10.21
CA ASN A 317 -21.64 6.49 11.66
C ASN A 317 -22.42 7.79 11.96
N ILE A 318 -22.15 8.87 11.22
CA ILE A 318 -22.91 10.15 11.35
C ILE A 318 -24.38 9.94 11.00
N VAL A 319 -24.68 9.28 9.89
CA VAL A 319 -26.04 9.03 9.43
C VAL A 319 -26.80 8.11 10.38
N LYS A 320 -26.15 7.05 10.87
CA LYS A 320 -26.72 6.10 11.82
C LYS A 320 -26.79 6.61 13.24
N GLN A 321 -26.05 7.67 13.59
CA GLN A 321 -25.87 8.19 14.95
C GLN A 321 -25.34 7.16 15.94
N GLU A 322 -24.57 6.19 15.44
CA GLU A 322 -23.94 5.14 16.24
C GLU A 322 -22.65 4.68 15.60
N ASN A 323 -21.74 4.15 16.38
CA ASN A 323 -20.57 3.47 15.85
C ASN A 323 -20.97 2.06 15.43
N ILE A 324 -21.03 1.82 14.14
CA ILE A 324 -21.42 0.53 13.59
C ILE A 324 -20.38 -0.54 13.94
N SER A 325 -20.85 -1.77 14.12
CA SER A 325 -20.00 -2.96 14.22
C SER A 325 -19.74 -3.58 12.85
N LEU A 326 -18.76 -4.50 12.79
CA LEU A 326 -18.44 -5.24 11.56
C LEU A 326 -19.66 -6.00 11.01
N GLN A 327 -20.51 -6.56 11.89
CA GLN A 327 -21.73 -7.24 11.48
C GLN A 327 -22.76 -6.26 10.88
N GLN A 328 -22.90 -5.07 11.46
CA GLN A 328 -23.79 -4.05 10.90
C GLN A 328 -23.27 -3.52 9.55
N LEU A 329 -21.95 -3.46 9.36
CA LEU A 329 -21.34 -3.10 8.08
C LEU A 329 -21.75 -4.08 6.97
N GLU A 330 -21.76 -5.38 7.24
CA GLU A 330 -22.22 -6.39 6.29
C GLU A 330 -23.69 -6.16 5.87
N ASP A 331 -24.54 -5.82 6.84
CA ASP A 331 -25.95 -5.54 6.54
C ASP A 331 -26.14 -4.22 5.77
N ILE A 332 -25.35 -3.21 6.08
CA ILE A 332 -25.34 -1.92 5.38
C ILE A 332 -24.94 -2.13 3.91
N PHE A 333 -23.96 -2.99 3.64
CA PHE A 333 -23.49 -3.31 2.30
C PHE A 333 -24.55 -3.92 1.38
N LYS A 334 -25.64 -4.43 1.94
CA LYS A 334 -26.83 -4.87 1.17
C LYS A 334 -27.63 -3.68 0.63
N SER A 335 -27.39 -2.47 1.12
CA SER A 335 -28.13 -1.25 0.72
C SER A 335 -27.22 -0.13 0.24
N ILE A 336 -26.04 0.01 0.82
CA ILE A 336 -25.08 1.05 0.52
C ILE A 336 -23.71 0.39 0.41
N ARG A 337 -23.02 0.58 -0.72
CA ARG A 337 -21.68 0.01 -0.97
C ARG A 337 -20.67 1.09 -1.28
N LEU A 338 -19.44 0.87 -0.88
CA LEU A 338 -18.30 1.65 -1.36
C LEU A 338 -17.62 0.88 -2.50
N LYS A 339 -17.37 1.56 -3.64
CA LYS A 339 -16.53 1.06 -4.73
C LYS A 339 -15.37 2.00 -4.95
N TYR A 340 -14.17 1.48 -4.91
CA TYR A 340 -12.97 2.20 -5.34
C TYR A 340 -12.68 1.92 -6.81
N THR A 341 -12.23 2.94 -7.56
CA THR A 341 -11.93 2.82 -8.98
C THR A 341 -10.79 3.77 -9.40
N HIS A 342 -10.05 3.40 -10.45
CA HIS A 342 -9.08 4.31 -11.10
C HIS A 342 -9.72 5.19 -12.17
N VAL A 343 -10.97 4.98 -12.47
CA VAL A 343 -11.68 5.74 -13.50
C VAL A 343 -12.04 7.12 -12.96
N GLN A 344 -11.50 8.16 -13.61
CA GLN A 344 -11.66 9.55 -13.18
C GLN A 344 -12.94 10.23 -13.68
N ASP A 345 -13.55 9.74 -14.75
CA ASP A 345 -14.72 10.36 -15.33
C ASP A 345 -15.96 9.46 -15.24
N CYS A 346 -17.10 10.12 -14.97
CA CYS A 346 -18.38 9.48 -14.80
C CYS A 346 -18.78 8.65 -16.05
N THR A 347 -18.44 9.13 -17.26
CA THR A 347 -18.85 8.46 -18.50
C THR A 347 -18.12 7.11 -18.63
N THR A 348 -16.82 7.11 -18.44
CA THR A 348 -16.01 5.88 -18.51
C THR A 348 -16.40 4.89 -17.42
N LEU A 349 -16.67 5.38 -16.19
CA LEU A 349 -17.18 4.55 -15.10
C LEU A 349 -18.44 3.78 -15.51
N PHE A 350 -19.42 4.47 -16.10
CA PHE A 350 -20.69 3.84 -16.49
C PHE A 350 -20.60 3.02 -17.78
N GLN A 351 -19.60 3.23 -18.61
CA GLN A 351 -19.37 2.46 -19.81
C GLN A 351 -18.63 1.14 -19.55
N SER A 352 -17.59 1.17 -18.73
CA SER A 352 -16.69 0.03 -18.52
C SER A 352 -16.22 -0.21 -17.11
N GLY A 353 -16.39 0.75 -16.19
CA GLY A 353 -15.90 0.66 -14.81
C GLY A 353 -16.83 -0.02 -13.83
N LEU A 354 -18.08 -0.35 -14.21
CA LEU A 354 -19.02 -1.09 -13.38
C LEU A 354 -19.13 -2.55 -13.83
N SER A 355 -18.82 -3.45 -12.93
CA SER A 355 -19.02 -4.88 -13.11
C SER A 355 -20.33 -5.37 -12.44
N LYS A 356 -20.78 -6.54 -12.82
CA LYS A 356 -21.99 -7.15 -12.22
C LYS A 356 -21.80 -7.40 -10.71
N SER A 357 -20.60 -7.68 -10.26
CA SER A 357 -20.26 -7.88 -8.84
C SER A 357 -20.50 -6.63 -8.00
N ASP A 358 -20.35 -5.44 -8.57
CA ASP A 358 -20.50 -4.17 -7.85
C ASP A 358 -21.92 -3.96 -7.31
N TYR A 359 -22.93 -4.49 -7.98
CA TYR A 359 -24.33 -4.32 -7.61
C TYR A 359 -25.11 -5.62 -7.39
N LEU A 360 -24.52 -6.79 -7.63
CA LEU A 360 -25.18 -8.07 -7.38
C LEU A 360 -25.53 -8.21 -5.89
N GLY A 361 -26.80 -8.43 -5.57
CA GLY A 361 -27.30 -8.55 -4.19
C GLY A 361 -27.52 -7.20 -3.48
N LEU A 362 -27.30 -6.08 -4.16
CA LEU A 362 -27.71 -4.76 -3.66
C LEU A 362 -29.24 -4.67 -3.74
N LYS A 363 -29.88 -4.14 -2.70
CA LYS A 363 -31.33 -3.95 -2.64
C LYS A 363 -31.77 -2.92 -3.69
N GLU A 364 -32.97 -3.06 -4.23
CA GLU A 364 -33.54 -2.07 -5.14
C GLU A 364 -33.58 -0.69 -4.47
N GLY A 365 -33.22 0.34 -5.22
CA GLY A 365 -33.02 1.69 -4.68
C GLY A 365 -31.72 1.89 -3.90
N GLY A 366 -30.89 0.84 -3.77
CA GLY A 366 -29.60 0.95 -3.07
C GLY A 366 -28.63 1.93 -3.72
N LYS A 367 -27.62 2.30 -2.98
CA LYS A 367 -26.63 3.32 -3.36
C LYS A 367 -25.23 2.70 -3.49
N VAL A 368 -24.51 3.06 -4.55
CA VAL A 368 -23.08 2.81 -4.68
C VAL A 368 -22.34 4.13 -4.49
N VAL A 369 -21.58 4.23 -3.43
CA VAL A 369 -20.64 5.32 -3.19
C VAL A 369 -19.37 4.99 -3.97
N ILE A 370 -18.96 5.89 -4.84
CA ILE A 370 -17.75 5.74 -5.67
C ILE A 370 -16.63 6.55 -5.06
N ASP A 371 -15.50 5.93 -4.88
CA ASP A 371 -14.24 6.62 -4.57
C ASP A 371 -13.22 6.36 -5.67
N SER A 372 -12.28 7.27 -5.88
CA SER A 372 -11.28 7.17 -6.95
C SER A 372 -9.95 7.78 -6.55
N LYS A 373 -8.88 7.18 -7.07
CA LYS A 373 -7.49 7.63 -6.83
C LYS A 373 -7.32 9.14 -7.04
N ASN A 374 -7.88 9.64 -8.13
CA ASN A 374 -7.89 11.07 -8.41
C ASN A 374 -9.33 11.57 -8.43
N PRO A 375 -9.64 12.69 -7.75
CA PRO A 375 -10.97 13.22 -7.74
C PRO A 375 -11.42 13.55 -9.17
N PRO A 376 -12.69 13.27 -9.53
CA PRO A 376 -13.20 13.60 -10.83
C PRO A 376 -13.28 15.13 -10.98
N LYS A 377 -13.12 15.64 -12.21
CA LYS A 377 -13.28 17.07 -12.51
C LYS A 377 -14.66 17.62 -12.11
N ARG A 378 -15.65 16.74 -12.04
CA ARG A 378 -17.00 17.04 -11.55
C ARG A 378 -17.48 15.88 -10.72
N VAL A 379 -17.72 16.11 -9.46
CA VAL A 379 -18.38 15.13 -8.60
C VAL A 379 -19.85 14.97 -9.00
N PHE A 380 -20.41 13.81 -8.71
CA PHE A 380 -21.76 13.49 -9.14
C PHE A 380 -22.59 12.85 -8.02
N ASN A 381 -23.91 13.09 -8.08
CA ASN A 381 -24.92 12.35 -7.36
C ASN A 381 -26.04 11.98 -8.34
N ILE A 382 -26.16 10.73 -8.68
CA ILE A 382 -27.09 10.20 -9.68
C ILE A 382 -28.13 9.36 -8.98
N LEU A 383 -29.37 9.79 -9.04
CA LEU A 383 -30.49 9.06 -8.49
C LEU A 383 -30.90 7.90 -9.43
N PRO A 384 -31.52 6.83 -8.89
CA PRO A 384 -32.01 5.72 -9.70
C PRO A 384 -32.90 6.18 -10.87
N GLY A 385 -32.64 5.66 -12.05
CA GLY A 385 -33.42 5.98 -13.25
C GLY A 385 -33.20 7.36 -13.87
N LYS A 386 -32.32 8.19 -13.31
CA LYS A 386 -31.97 9.53 -13.88
C LYS A 386 -30.94 9.44 -15.00
N MET A 387 -30.20 8.36 -15.08
CA MET A 387 -29.29 8.07 -16.18
C MET A 387 -29.86 6.97 -17.06
N VAL A 388 -29.86 7.15 -18.36
CA VAL A 388 -30.42 6.20 -19.31
C VAL A 388 -29.32 5.74 -20.24
N ASP A 389 -29.13 4.42 -20.35
CA ASP A 389 -28.31 3.83 -21.38
C ASP A 389 -28.97 4.05 -22.77
N ILE A 390 -28.44 4.98 -23.53
CA ILE A 390 -29.00 5.34 -24.85
C ILE A 390 -28.96 4.15 -25.81
N VAL A 391 -27.95 3.32 -25.73
CA VAL A 391 -27.82 2.13 -26.59
C VAL A 391 -28.94 1.14 -26.27
N ARG A 392 -29.24 0.93 -24.99
CA ARG A 392 -30.34 0.06 -24.55
C ARG A 392 -31.73 0.66 -24.81
N ALA A 393 -31.83 2.01 -24.80
CA ALA A 393 -33.09 2.69 -25.09
C ALA A 393 -33.49 2.62 -26.57
N TYR A 394 -32.50 2.59 -27.48
CA TYR A 394 -32.77 2.50 -28.94
C TYR A 394 -33.26 1.14 -29.39
N ASP A 395 -32.99 0.08 -28.65
CA ASP A 395 -33.37 -1.30 -29.02
C ASP A 395 -34.78 -1.66 -28.54
N LYS A 396 -35.76 -0.84 -28.97
CA LYS A 396 -37.18 -1.08 -28.66
C LYS A 396 -37.79 -2.31 -29.33
N LYS A 397 -37.09 -2.96 -30.28
CA LYS A 397 -37.60 -4.08 -31.08
C LYS A 397 -36.77 -5.37 -30.93
N GLY A 398 -35.72 -5.39 -30.16
CA GLY A 398 -34.89 -6.58 -29.99
C GLY A 398 -35.48 -7.58 -28.99
N PHE A 399 -35.44 -8.86 -29.33
CA PHE A 399 -35.75 -9.93 -28.41
C PHE A 399 -34.62 -10.04 -27.38
N ARG A 400 -34.88 -9.59 -26.17
CA ARG A 400 -33.88 -9.68 -25.08
C ARG A 400 -34.03 -11.01 -24.35
N THR A 401 -33.02 -11.82 -24.43
CA THR A 401 -32.91 -13.07 -23.63
C THR A 401 -32.27 -12.81 -22.25
N ASP A 402 -31.56 -11.70 -22.09
CA ASP A 402 -30.96 -11.30 -20.80
C ASP A 402 -31.88 -10.32 -20.06
N ARG A 403 -32.43 -10.79 -18.94
CA ARG A 403 -33.20 -9.99 -17.97
C ARG A 403 -32.32 -9.45 -16.84
N GLY A 404 -31.03 -9.20 -17.11
CA GLY A 404 -30.12 -8.67 -16.12
C GLY A 404 -30.63 -7.36 -15.52
N ILE A 405 -30.26 -7.10 -14.29
CA ILE A 405 -30.52 -5.84 -13.59
C ILE A 405 -29.87 -4.73 -14.41
N ASP A 406 -30.63 -3.67 -14.71
CA ASP A 406 -30.08 -2.42 -15.25
C ASP A 406 -29.61 -1.56 -14.08
N PRO A 407 -28.29 -1.45 -13.81
CA PRO A 407 -27.80 -0.77 -12.63
C PRO A 407 -28.18 0.72 -12.61
N LEU A 408 -28.26 1.36 -13.77
CA LEU A 408 -28.59 2.77 -13.87
C LEU A 408 -30.07 3.10 -13.54
N LYS A 409 -30.95 2.10 -13.67
CA LYS A 409 -32.35 2.24 -13.29
C LYS A 409 -32.62 1.85 -11.85
N SER A 410 -31.89 0.86 -11.36
CA SER A 410 -32.19 0.23 -10.08
C SER A 410 -31.43 0.86 -8.92
N PHE A 411 -30.29 1.50 -9.16
CA PHE A 411 -29.40 2.00 -8.11
C PHE A 411 -29.06 3.46 -8.28
N GLY A 412 -28.73 4.13 -7.17
CA GLY A 412 -28.13 5.44 -7.15
C GLY A 412 -26.61 5.36 -7.09
N PHE A 413 -25.95 6.39 -7.59
CA PHE A 413 -24.49 6.51 -7.58
C PHE A 413 -24.08 7.87 -7.08
N VAL A 414 -23.17 7.94 -6.10
CA VAL A 414 -22.66 9.19 -5.56
C VAL A 414 -21.15 9.09 -5.41
N HIS A 415 -20.41 10.11 -5.83
CA HIS A 415 -18.97 10.15 -5.60
C HIS A 415 -18.68 10.59 -4.16
N LEU A 416 -17.72 9.96 -3.48
CA LEU A 416 -17.37 10.27 -2.09
C LEU A 416 -17.03 11.75 -1.88
N ASN A 417 -16.34 12.37 -2.84
CA ASN A 417 -16.03 13.79 -2.79
C ASN A 417 -17.27 14.71 -2.85
N TYR A 418 -18.45 14.20 -3.23
CA TYR A 418 -19.68 14.99 -3.17
C TYR A 418 -20.04 15.35 -1.73
N PHE A 419 -19.74 14.47 -0.78
CA PHE A 419 -19.90 14.75 0.65
C PHE A 419 -18.95 15.86 1.11
N LYS A 420 -17.75 15.93 0.53
CA LYS A 420 -16.78 17.01 0.80
C LYS A 420 -17.18 18.33 0.16
N GLU A 421 -17.79 18.33 -1.04
CA GLU A 421 -18.32 19.55 -1.66
C GLU A 421 -19.41 20.22 -0.82
N ILE A 422 -20.23 19.46 -0.11
CA ILE A 422 -21.22 20.03 0.82
C ILE A 422 -20.54 20.85 1.90
N LEU A 423 -19.40 20.39 2.42
CA LEU A 423 -18.64 21.11 3.44
C LEU A 423 -18.14 22.46 2.91
N ILE A 424 -17.66 22.48 1.66
CA ILE A 424 -17.18 23.69 1.00
C ILE A 424 -18.33 24.65 0.73
N ASN A 425 -19.43 24.14 0.15
CA ASN A 425 -20.59 24.95 -0.23
C ASN A 425 -21.32 25.55 0.98
N LYS A 426 -21.21 24.90 2.14
CA LYS A 426 -21.89 25.34 3.37
C LYS A 426 -20.92 25.85 4.45
N MET A 427 -19.65 26.12 4.11
CA MET A 427 -18.66 26.50 5.11
C MET A 427 -19.07 27.78 5.90
N ASP A 428 -19.68 28.77 5.25
CA ASP A 428 -20.16 29.98 5.91
C ASP A 428 -21.30 29.71 6.90
N GLU A 429 -22.17 28.76 6.58
CA GLU A 429 -23.28 28.33 7.45
C GLU A 429 -22.66 27.53 8.64
N TYR A 430 -21.79 26.55 8.36
CA TYR A 430 -21.22 25.65 9.35
C TYR A 430 -20.27 26.34 10.33
N ALA A 431 -19.59 27.40 9.90
CA ALA A 431 -18.70 28.17 10.78
C ALA A 431 -19.42 28.84 11.97
N ASN A 432 -20.74 29.01 11.87
CA ASN A 432 -21.57 29.68 12.89
C ASN A 432 -22.41 28.71 13.73
N LEU A 433 -22.31 27.39 13.48
CA LEU A 433 -23.10 26.40 14.19
C LEU A 433 -22.40 25.94 15.46
N THR A 434 -23.19 25.54 16.44
CA THR A 434 -22.69 24.75 17.57
C THR A 434 -22.37 23.32 17.08
N GLU A 435 -21.62 22.57 17.89
CA GLU A 435 -21.27 21.18 17.57
C GLU A 435 -22.52 20.31 17.33
N ILE A 436 -23.58 20.49 18.15
CA ILE A 436 -24.84 19.74 18.02
C ILE A 436 -25.55 20.10 16.71
N GLU A 437 -25.67 21.38 16.40
CA GLU A 437 -26.29 21.84 15.15
C GLU A 437 -25.53 21.40 13.92
N LEU A 438 -24.20 21.44 13.96
CA LEU A 438 -23.36 20.94 12.89
C LEU A 438 -23.58 19.44 12.66
N PHE A 439 -23.62 18.64 13.74
CA PHE A 439 -23.85 17.22 13.65
C PHE A 439 -25.21 16.87 13.03
N GLU A 440 -26.30 17.54 13.48
CA GLU A 440 -27.63 17.33 12.91
C GLU A 440 -27.70 17.74 11.43
N ASN A 441 -27.04 18.85 11.05
CA ASN A 441 -26.96 19.30 9.67
C ASN A 441 -26.19 18.29 8.77
N LEU A 442 -25.00 17.85 9.21
CA LEU A 442 -24.21 16.84 8.49
C LEU A 442 -25.01 15.55 8.33
N LYS A 443 -25.66 15.08 9.40
CA LYS A 443 -26.51 13.90 9.35
C LYS A 443 -27.61 14.04 8.29
N GLN A 444 -28.34 15.15 8.32
CA GLN A 444 -29.44 15.37 7.34
C GLN A 444 -28.90 15.36 5.91
N GLN A 445 -27.83 16.12 5.63
CA GLN A 445 -27.25 16.21 4.29
C GLN A 445 -26.73 14.85 3.79
N TYR A 446 -26.04 14.11 4.64
CA TYR A 446 -25.47 12.81 4.28
C TYR A 446 -26.55 11.73 4.12
N ASP A 447 -27.58 11.75 4.97
CA ASP A 447 -28.73 10.85 4.86
C ASP A 447 -29.51 11.08 3.55
N GLU A 448 -29.67 12.35 3.13
CA GLU A 448 -30.28 12.68 1.83
C GLU A 448 -29.47 12.17 0.63
N LEU A 449 -28.14 12.14 0.73
CA LEU A 449 -27.28 11.60 -0.32
C LEU A 449 -27.30 10.08 -0.38
N LEU A 450 -27.48 9.42 0.75
CA LEU A 450 -27.47 7.95 0.85
C LEU A 450 -28.84 7.30 0.63
N LYS A 451 -29.92 8.08 0.62
CA LYS A 451 -31.26 7.65 0.18
C LYS A 451 -31.39 7.70 -1.33
#